data_d1cd320d0d0f5eb4eb9957118c72c6f2
#
_entry.id   d1cd320d0d0f5eb4eb9957118c72c6f2
#
_cell.length_a   1.000
_cell.length_b   1.000
_cell.length_c   1.000
_cell.angle_alpha   90.00
_cell.angle_beta   90.00
_cell.angle_gamma   90.00
#
_symmetry.space_group_name_H-M   'P 1'
#
loop_
_entity.id
_entity.type
_entity.pdbx_description
1 polymer ?
#
loop_
_entity_poly.entity_id
_entity_poly.type
_entity_poly.pdbx_seq_one_letter_code
_entity_poly.pdbx_strand_id
1 'polypeptide(L)'
;VFRTAEALLNYMEACYEKNGTLDADARKYWMQLRERAGVSTDIDATIAATDLSKEKDFGVYSGTSMVDVTLYNIRRERMNELFSEGQRFADLIHWRSFDRMITAKWIPEGVNFWDNLYLLYDADIKADGTSDAVVSGKEQGNYLRPYSRNLESSNELRDGYNWHEAYYLYPIGISDIRTASADRDINNSNIYQNINWPTTA
;
A
#
# COMPACT_ATOMS: atom_id res chain seq x y z
N VAL A 1 2.33 18.85 -7.30
CA VAL A 1 1.40 19.71 -8.07
C VAL A 1 -0.01 19.19 -7.84
N PHE A 2 -0.91 20.04 -7.36
CA PHE A 2 -2.34 19.72 -7.23
C PHE A 2 -3.05 19.87 -8.59
N ARG A 3 -3.89 18.89 -8.95
CA ARG A 3 -4.68 18.95 -10.19
C ARG A 3 -6.13 18.51 -9.98
N THR A 4 -7.01 18.90 -10.91
CA THR A 4 -8.45 18.66 -10.81
C THR A 4 -8.80 17.18 -10.56
N ALA A 5 -8.09 16.25 -11.19
CA ALA A 5 -8.33 14.82 -10.99
C ALA A 5 -8.26 14.39 -9.52
N GLU A 6 -7.32 14.95 -8.75
CA GLU A 6 -7.22 14.67 -7.31
C GLU A 6 -8.47 15.14 -6.55
N ALA A 7 -9.00 16.33 -6.87
CA ALA A 7 -10.24 16.82 -6.26
C ALA A 7 -11.45 15.93 -6.59
N LEU A 8 -11.55 15.46 -7.84
CA LEU A 8 -12.63 14.55 -8.25
C LEU A 8 -12.54 13.22 -7.50
N LEU A 9 -11.35 12.66 -7.37
CA LEU A 9 -11.10 11.42 -6.64
C LEU A 9 -11.39 11.55 -5.14
N ASN A 10 -10.98 12.68 -4.54
CA ASN A 10 -11.30 12.99 -3.14
C ASN A 10 -12.81 13.06 -2.91
N TYR A 11 -13.55 13.68 -3.84
CA TYR A 11 -14.99 13.75 -3.75
C TYR A 11 -15.66 12.38 -3.84
N MET A 12 -15.20 11.54 -4.79
CA MET A 12 -15.73 10.18 -4.99
C MET A 12 -15.58 9.34 -3.72
N GLU A 13 -14.38 9.33 -3.14
CA GLU A 13 -14.08 8.57 -1.92
C GLU A 13 -14.89 9.09 -0.73
N ALA A 14 -14.87 10.40 -0.49
CA ALA A 14 -15.60 11.01 0.61
C ALA A 14 -17.13 10.83 0.48
N CYS A 15 -17.67 10.91 -0.73
CA CYS A 15 -19.09 10.65 -1.00
C CYS A 15 -19.45 9.22 -0.63
N TYR A 16 -18.64 8.25 -1.08
CA TYR A 16 -18.90 6.85 -0.83
C TYR A 16 -18.74 6.48 0.64
N GLU A 17 -17.66 6.91 1.29
CA GLU A 17 -17.44 6.65 2.71
C GLU A 17 -18.53 7.26 3.61
N LYS A 18 -19.03 8.44 3.25
CA LYS A 18 -20.10 9.09 4.01
C LYS A 18 -21.45 8.42 3.83
N ASN A 19 -21.81 8.02 2.61
CA ASN A 19 -23.16 7.65 2.24
C ASN A 19 -23.36 6.14 1.99
N GLY A 20 -22.27 5.37 1.85
CA GLY A 20 -22.29 3.98 1.40
C GLY A 20 -22.68 3.81 -0.07
N THR A 21 -22.86 4.92 -0.80
CA THR A 21 -23.26 4.93 -2.21
C THR A 21 -22.64 6.13 -2.93
N LEU A 22 -22.48 6.00 -4.24
CA LEU A 22 -22.07 7.12 -5.11
C LEU A 22 -23.29 7.92 -5.55
N ASP A 23 -23.27 9.23 -5.35
CA ASP A 23 -24.23 10.14 -5.94
C ASP A 23 -23.97 10.34 -7.45
N ALA A 24 -24.84 11.12 -8.10
CA ALA A 24 -24.77 11.38 -9.53
C ALA A 24 -23.47 12.11 -9.93
N ASP A 25 -22.99 13.02 -9.10
CA ASP A 25 -21.75 13.76 -9.37
C ASP A 25 -20.53 12.88 -9.20
N ALA A 26 -20.46 12.05 -8.16
CA ALA A 26 -19.37 11.09 -7.97
C ALA A 26 -19.28 10.11 -9.16
N ARG A 27 -20.39 9.58 -9.62
CA ARG A 27 -20.44 8.71 -10.80
C ARG A 27 -19.98 9.44 -12.07
N LYS A 28 -20.44 10.67 -12.27
CA LYS A 28 -20.04 11.51 -13.40
C LYS A 28 -18.54 11.79 -13.39
N TYR A 29 -17.98 12.12 -12.23
CA TYR A 29 -16.53 12.38 -12.11
C TYR A 29 -15.70 11.14 -12.42
N TRP A 30 -16.14 9.98 -11.94
CA TRP A 30 -15.49 8.71 -12.25
C TRP A 30 -15.49 8.43 -13.75
N MET A 31 -16.66 8.56 -14.39
CA MET A 31 -16.78 8.38 -15.84
C MET A 31 -15.90 9.35 -16.63
N GLN A 32 -15.81 10.62 -16.22
CA GLN A 32 -14.94 11.61 -16.87
C GLN A 32 -13.45 11.22 -16.81
N LEU A 33 -12.99 10.71 -15.67
CA LEU A 33 -11.60 10.24 -15.53
C LEU A 33 -11.34 9.06 -16.48
N ARG A 34 -12.25 8.10 -16.52
CA ARG A 34 -12.13 6.91 -17.35
C ARG A 34 -12.25 7.21 -18.85
N GLU A 35 -13.15 8.10 -19.24
CA GLU A 35 -13.29 8.57 -20.64
C GLU A 35 -12.01 9.23 -21.12
N ARG A 36 -11.44 10.12 -20.30
CA ARG A 36 -10.16 10.77 -20.62
C ARG A 36 -9.01 9.76 -20.74
N ALA A 37 -9.00 8.71 -19.92
CA ALA A 37 -8.01 7.64 -19.99
C ALA A 37 -8.22 6.66 -21.14
N GLY A 38 -9.33 6.76 -21.87
CA GLY A 38 -9.66 5.87 -22.99
C GLY A 38 -10.05 4.45 -22.55
N VAL A 39 -10.51 4.28 -21.29
CA VAL A 39 -10.96 2.99 -20.75
C VAL A 39 -12.49 2.97 -20.60
N SER A 40 -13.04 1.76 -20.41
CA SER A 40 -14.50 1.59 -20.24
C SER A 40 -15.07 2.51 -19.17
N THR A 41 -16.13 3.23 -19.49
CA THR A 41 -16.89 4.07 -18.54
C THR A 41 -17.97 3.28 -17.78
N ASP A 42 -18.11 1.99 -18.05
CA ASP A 42 -19.02 1.12 -17.30
C ASP A 42 -18.42 0.79 -15.92
N ILE A 43 -18.78 1.62 -14.96
CA ILE A 43 -18.30 1.52 -13.58
C ILE A 43 -18.87 0.26 -12.93
N ASP A 44 -20.14 -0.03 -13.16
CA ASP A 44 -20.82 -1.15 -12.52
C ASP A 44 -20.27 -2.50 -13.00
N ALA A 45 -20.00 -2.63 -14.29
CA ALA A 45 -19.31 -3.79 -14.82
C ALA A 45 -17.88 -3.92 -14.27
N THR A 46 -17.16 -2.80 -14.08
CA THR A 46 -15.82 -2.79 -13.50
C THR A 46 -15.85 -3.28 -12.04
N ILE A 47 -16.81 -2.80 -11.24
CA ILE A 47 -16.99 -3.22 -9.86
C ILE A 47 -17.35 -4.71 -9.79
N ALA A 48 -18.31 -5.15 -10.62
CA ALA A 48 -18.76 -6.54 -10.64
C ALA A 48 -17.68 -7.54 -11.06
N ALA A 49 -16.73 -7.12 -11.89
CA ALA A 49 -15.61 -7.95 -12.33
C ALA A 49 -14.45 -8.04 -11.32
N THR A 50 -14.49 -7.25 -10.25
CA THR A 50 -13.40 -7.18 -9.27
C THR A 50 -13.56 -8.25 -8.19
N ASP A 51 -12.54 -9.10 -8.04
CA ASP A 51 -12.41 -10.10 -6.98
C ASP A 51 -11.31 -9.67 -6.01
N LEU A 52 -11.70 -9.12 -4.86
CA LEU A 52 -10.76 -8.61 -3.85
C LEU A 52 -9.78 -9.67 -3.35
N SER A 53 -10.13 -10.95 -3.38
CA SER A 53 -9.24 -12.03 -2.92
C SER A 53 -8.01 -12.22 -3.81
N LYS A 54 -8.08 -11.73 -5.05
CA LYS A 54 -6.99 -11.80 -6.03
C LYS A 54 -6.14 -10.52 -6.08
N GLU A 55 -6.61 -9.47 -5.43
CA GLU A 55 -5.90 -8.21 -5.41
C GLU A 55 -4.71 -8.25 -4.45
N LYS A 56 -3.56 -7.77 -4.90
CA LYS A 56 -2.31 -7.72 -4.12
C LYS A 56 -1.98 -6.30 -3.61
N ASP A 57 -2.80 -5.34 -3.99
CA ASP A 57 -2.63 -3.95 -3.61
C ASP A 57 -3.08 -3.71 -2.16
N PHE A 58 -2.27 -2.98 -1.39
CA PHE A 58 -2.61 -2.59 -0.02
C PHE A 58 -3.85 -1.70 0.08
N GLY A 59 -4.27 -1.05 -1.00
CA GLY A 59 -5.52 -0.27 -1.05
C GLY A 59 -6.79 -1.06 -0.76
N VAL A 60 -6.72 -2.40 -0.76
CA VAL A 60 -7.84 -3.26 -0.34
C VAL A 60 -8.11 -3.20 1.17
N TYR A 61 -7.21 -2.61 1.97
CA TYR A 61 -7.33 -2.61 3.42
C TYR A 61 -7.61 -1.21 3.99
N SER A 62 -8.45 -1.17 5.04
CA SER A 62 -8.52 -0.08 6.01
C SER A 62 -8.27 -0.70 7.40
N GLY A 63 -7.17 -0.33 8.03
CA GLY A 63 -6.66 -1.09 9.14
C GLY A 63 -6.34 -2.53 8.73
N THR A 64 -6.77 -3.50 9.52
CA THR A 64 -6.58 -4.94 9.23
C THR A 64 -7.72 -5.54 8.39
N SER A 65 -8.79 -4.79 8.14
CA SER A 65 -9.99 -5.26 7.44
C SER A 65 -9.97 -4.90 5.97
N MET A 66 -10.48 -5.81 5.13
CA MET A 66 -10.72 -5.49 3.72
C MET A 66 -11.90 -4.53 3.59
N VAL A 67 -11.77 -3.56 2.70
CA VAL A 67 -12.87 -2.66 2.32
C VAL A 67 -13.84 -3.39 1.38
N ASP A 68 -15.02 -2.79 1.14
CA ASP A 68 -15.90 -3.32 0.11
C ASP A 68 -15.36 -3.07 -1.32
N VAL A 69 -15.90 -3.79 -2.28
CA VAL A 69 -15.42 -3.79 -3.66
C VAL A 69 -15.54 -2.43 -4.34
N THR A 70 -16.54 -1.63 -3.99
CA THR A 70 -16.75 -0.30 -4.59
C THR A 70 -15.69 0.67 -4.10
N LEU A 71 -15.46 0.74 -2.78
CA LEU A 71 -14.42 1.59 -2.19
C LEU A 71 -13.04 1.21 -2.73
N TYR A 72 -12.76 -0.08 -2.84
CA TYR A 72 -11.50 -0.52 -3.45
C TYR A 72 -11.34 -0.02 -4.89
N ASN A 73 -12.40 -0.11 -5.71
CA ASN A 73 -12.34 0.37 -7.09
C ASN A 73 -12.11 1.88 -7.19
N ILE A 74 -12.66 2.68 -6.27
CA ILE A 74 -12.37 4.12 -6.16
C ILE A 74 -10.88 4.34 -5.85
N ARG A 75 -10.34 3.61 -4.88
CA ARG A 75 -8.93 3.68 -4.48
C ARG A 75 -7.99 3.20 -5.59
N ARG A 76 -8.39 2.18 -6.36
CA ARG A 76 -7.66 1.71 -7.54
C ARG A 76 -7.67 2.75 -8.66
N GLU A 77 -8.80 3.40 -8.90
CA GLU A 77 -8.87 4.51 -9.85
C GLU A 77 -7.91 5.64 -9.45
N ARG A 78 -7.88 5.99 -8.15
CA ARG A 78 -6.94 6.97 -7.61
C ARG A 78 -5.49 6.57 -7.82
N MET A 79 -5.14 5.33 -7.55
CA MET A 79 -3.79 4.80 -7.76
C MET A 79 -3.36 4.92 -9.23
N ASN A 80 -4.25 4.56 -10.16
CA ASN A 80 -3.96 4.59 -11.58
C ASN A 80 -3.86 6.02 -12.11
N GLU A 81 -4.77 6.89 -11.69
CA GLU A 81 -4.85 8.27 -12.14
C GLU A 81 -3.67 9.13 -11.63
N LEU A 82 -3.24 8.90 -10.38
CA LEU A 82 -2.15 9.63 -9.73
C LEU A 82 -0.82 8.87 -9.75
N PHE A 83 -0.68 7.91 -10.68
CA PHE A 83 0.54 7.13 -10.82
C PHE A 83 1.78 8.04 -11.01
N SER A 84 2.85 7.75 -10.26
CA SER A 84 4.11 8.54 -10.24
C SER A 84 3.99 9.98 -9.73
N GLU A 85 2.87 10.38 -9.11
CA GLU A 85 2.71 11.73 -8.54
C GLU A 85 3.08 11.81 -7.05
N GLY A 86 3.60 10.73 -6.47
CA GLY A 86 4.07 10.69 -5.08
C GLY A 86 2.96 10.57 -4.03
N GLN A 87 1.70 10.40 -4.44
CA GLN A 87 0.54 10.38 -3.53
C GLN A 87 0.35 9.03 -2.83
N ARG A 88 0.79 7.93 -3.45
CA ARG A 88 0.45 6.57 -3.02
C ARG A 88 0.78 6.26 -1.56
N PHE A 89 1.95 6.69 -1.10
CA PHE A 89 2.37 6.44 0.29
C PHE A 89 1.46 7.17 1.29
N ALA A 90 1.11 8.43 1.00
CA ALA A 90 0.19 9.21 1.84
C ALA A 90 -1.21 8.59 1.87
N ASP A 91 -1.71 8.10 0.74
CA ASP A 91 -3.00 7.41 0.65
C ASP A 91 -3.03 6.17 1.56
N LEU A 92 -1.99 5.31 1.49
CA LEU A 92 -1.89 4.11 2.31
C LEU A 92 -1.77 4.42 3.81
N ILE A 93 -1.11 5.54 4.17
CA ILE A 93 -1.07 6.07 5.54
C ILE A 93 -2.47 6.49 5.99
N HIS A 94 -3.19 7.29 5.20
CA HIS A 94 -4.53 7.78 5.53
C HIS A 94 -5.54 6.64 5.70
N TRP A 95 -5.46 5.62 4.86
CA TRP A 95 -6.32 4.44 4.94
C TRP A 95 -5.93 3.46 6.03
N ARG A 96 -4.79 3.68 6.71
CA ARG A 96 -4.19 2.73 7.66
C ARG A 96 -3.96 1.34 7.04
N SER A 97 -3.71 1.28 5.75
CA SER A 97 -3.54 0.04 5.02
C SER A 97 -2.33 -0.77 5.48
N PHE A 98 -1.33 -0.11 6.07
CA PHE A 98 -0.12 -0.78 6.58
C PHE A 98 -0.34 -1.54 7.89
N ASP A 99 -1.48 -1.40 8.56
CA ASP A 99 -1.80 -2.19 9.75
C ASP A 99 -1.72 -3.69 9.48
N ARG A 100 -1.97 -4.08 8.23
CA ARG A 100 -1.79 -5.46 7.78
C ARG A 100 -0.37 -5.99 8.01
N MET A 101 0.65 -5.14 7.89
CA MET A 101 2.05 -5.50 8.11
C MET A 101 2.46 -5.52 9.59
N ILE A 102 1.63 -5.04 10.51
CA ILE A 102 1.89 -5.16 11.97
C ILE A 102 1.80 -6.62 12.40
N THR A 103 0.84 -7.35 11.84
CA THR A 103 0.57 -8.74 12.20
C THR A 103 1.22 -9.77 11.28
N ALA A 104 1.50 -9.42 10.05
CA ALA A 104 2.10 -10.30 9.05
C ALA A 104 3.05 -9.52 8.15
N LYS A 105 4.32 -9.90 8.17
CA LYS A 105 5.32 -9.30 7.30
C LYS A 105 4.93 -9.38 5.83
N TRP A 106 5.20 -8.32 5.10
CA TRP A 106 5.00 -8.29 3.66
C TRP A 106 6.31 -8.55 2.93
N ILE A 107 6.34 -9.64 2.16
CA ILE A 107 7.49 -10.01 1.34
C ILE A 107 7.24 -9.49 -0.08
N PRO A 108 8.15 -8.67 -0.65
CA PRO A 108 8.02 -8.22 -2.03
C PRO A 108 7.99 -9.40 -3.02
N GLU A 109 6.95 -9.44 -3.83
CA GLU A 109 6.77 -10.41 -4.90
C GLU A 109 6.94 -9.75 -6.27
N GLY A 110 7.55 -10.46 -7.20
CA GLY A 110 7.77 -10.04 -8.57
C GLY A 110 6.78 -10.69 -9.54
N VAL A 111 7.31 -11.27 -10.62
CA VAL A 111 6.52 -11.88 -11.69
C VAL A 111 5.88 -13.18 -11.23
N ASN A 112 4.64 -13.46 -11.64
CA ASN A 112 4.00 -14.77 -11.50
C ASN A 112 4.66 -15.76 -12.49
N PHE A 113 5.75 -16.36 -12.06
CA PHE A 113 6.62 -17.17 -12.90
C PHE A 113 6.23 -18.66 -12.85
N TRP A 114 5.98 -19.21 -11.65
CA TRP A 114 5.82 -20.63 -11.44
C TRP A 114 4.43 -21.19 -11.75
N ASP A 115 3.46 -20.34 -12.12
CA ASP A 115 2.15 -20.80 -12.59
C ASP A 115 2.27 -21.40 -14.00
N ASN A 116 2.49 -20.56 -15.01
CA ASN A 116 2.56 -21.01 -16.41
C ASN A 116 3.75 -20.43 -17.16
N LEU A 117 4.30 -19.31 -16.71
CA LEU A 117 5.33 -18.60 -17.45
C LEU A 117 6.62 -19.42 -17.61
N TYR A 118 7.01 -20.18 -16.61
CA TYR A 118 8.21 -21.01 -16.64
C TYR A 118 8.20 -22.07 -17.76
N LEU A 119 7.00 -22.47 -18.22
CA LEU A 119 6.84 -23.43 -19.33
C LEU A 119 7.33 -22.90 -20.68
N LEU A 120 7.55 -21.60 -20.80
CA LEU A 120 8.05 -20.93 -22.01
C LEU A 120 9.59 -20.91 -22.07
N TYR A 121 10.26 -21.37 -21.01
CA TYR A 121 11.72 -21.37 -20.91
C TYR A 121 12.29 -22.79 -20.98
N ASP A 122 13.55 -22.89 -21.35
CA ASP A 122 14.24 -24.16 -21.52
C ASP A 122 14.45 -24.93 -20.21
N ALA A 123 14.79 -26.22 -20.34
CA ALA A 123 14.96 -27.18 -19.27
C ALA A 123 16.03 -26.81 -18.23
N ASP A 124 16.83 -25.80 -18.46
CA ASP A 124 17.86 -25.35 -17.52
C ASP A 124 17.31 -24.54 -16.34
N ILE A 125 16.06 -24.11 -16.39
CA ILE A 125 15.42 -23.42 -15.29
C ILE A 125 14.88 -24.45 -14.29
N LYS A 126 15.55 -24.51 -13.15
CA LYS A 126 15.16 -25.44 -12.09
C LYS A 126 14.09 -24.82 -11.17
N ALA A 127 13.06 -25.60 -10.91
CA ALA A 127 11.97 -25.20 -10.02
C ALA A 127 12.38 -25.01 -8.55
N ASP A 128 13.58 -25.48 -8.18
CA ASP A 128 14.18 -25.32 -6.86
C ASP A 128 14.87 -23.94 -6.63
N GLY A 129 14.86 -23.08 -7.65
CA GLY A 129 15.48 -21.74 -7.56
C GLY A 129 17.01 -21.76 -7.56
N THR A 130 17.65 -22.87 -7.95
CA THR A 130 19.12 -22.98 -8.00
C THR A 130 19.73 -22.44 -9.29
N SER A 131 18.92 -22.16 -10.31
CA SER A 131 19.36 -21.54 -11.55
C SER A 131 19.69 -20.06 -11.34
N ASP A 132 20.73 -19.56 -12.04
CA ASP A 132 21.09 -18.14 -12.01
C ASP A 132 19.97 -17.20 -12.53
N ALA A 133 19.11 -17.73 -13.39
CA ALA A 133 17.98 -16.99 -13.94
C ALA A 133 16.79 -16.88 -12.97
N VAL A 134 16.76 -17.66 -11.88
CA VAL A 134 15.63 -17.75 -10.96
C VAL A 134 16.07 -17.38 -9.55
N VAL A 135 15.43 -16.38 -8.98
CA VAL A 135 15.77 -15.84 -7.65
C VAL A 135 15.07 -16.57 -6.51
N SER A 136 13.99 -17.31 -6.79
CA SER A 136 13.24 -18.11 -5.80
C SER A 136 12.62 -19.34 -6.43
N GLY A 137 12.56 -20.45 -5.70
CA GLY A 137 11.96 -21.70 -6.16
C GLY A 137 10.44 -21.73 -6.03
N LYS A 138 9.83 -22.71 -6.69
CA LYS A 138 8.37 -22.91 -6.70
C LYS A 138 7.78 -23.18 -5.31
N GLU A 139 8.56 -23.75 -4.40
CA GLU A 139 8.16 -24.02 -3.02
C GLU A 139 7.89 -22.74 -2.21
N GLN A 140 8.39 -21.59 -2.67
CA GLN A 140 8.15 -20.28 -2.06
C GLN A 140 6.87 -19.60 -2.59
N GLY A 141 6.20 -20.21 -3.56
CA GLY A 141 4.97 -19.71 -4.18
C GLY A 141 5.11 -19.47 -5.67
N ASN A 142 4.02 -19.08 -6.31
CA ASN A 142 3.98 -18.88 -7.77
C ASN A 142 4.72 -17.62 -8.23
N TYR A 143 4.87 -16.63 -7.34
CA TYR A 143 5.53 -15.37 -7.65
C TYR A 143 7.00 -15.42 -7.25
N LEU A 144 7.87 -14.93 -8.13
CA LEU A 144 9.29 -14.79 -7.78
C LEU A 144 9.46 -13.80 -6.63
N ARG A 145 10.39 -14.12 -5.72
CA ARG A 145 10.77 -13.25 -4.61
C ARG A 145 12.16 -12.68 -4.89
N PRO A 146 12.26 -11.48 -5.48
CA PRO A 146 13.51 -10.97 -6.04
C PRO A 146 14.64 -10.80 -5.01
N TYR A 147 14.29 -10.66 -3.73
CA TYR A 147 15.26 -10.46 -2.64
C TYR A 147 15.57 -11.72 -1.84
N SER A 148 15.01 -12.89 -2.21
CA SER A 148 15.22 -14.13 -1.45
C SER A 148 16.67 -14.61 -1.43
N ARG A 149 17.48 -14.21 -2.39
CA ARG A 149 18.91 -14.49 -2.46
C ARG A 149 19.81 -13.60 -1.61
N ASN A 150 19.26 -12.55 -1.00
CA ASN A 150 20.03 -11.72 -0.09
C ASN A 150 20.35 -12.51 1.19
N LEU A 151 21.62 -12.78 1.41
CA LEU A 151 22.09 -13.62 2.52
C LEU A 151 22.41 -12.83 3.80
N GLU A 152 22.33 -11.50 3.76
CA GLU A 152 22.58 -10.68 4.94
C GLU A 152 21.50 -10.97 6.00
N SER A 153 21.96 -11.20 7.22
CA SER A 153 21.06 -11.39 8.37
C SER A 153 20.22 -10.12 8.61
N SER A 154 18.99 -10.28 9.05
CA SER A 154 18.05 -9.18 9.32
C SER A 154 17.71 -8.28 8.13
N ASN A 155 17.79 -8.78 6.91
CA ASN A 155 17.42 -8.02 5.74
C ASN A 155 15.90 -8.01 5.54
N GLU A 156 15.27 -6.84 5.72
CA GLU A 156 13.83 -6.68 5.58
C GLU A 156 13.33 -6.95 4.15
N LEU A 157 14.16 -6.73 3.14
CA LEU A 157 13.78 -7.04 1.75
C LEU A 157 13.58 -8.54 1.56
N ARG A 158 14.42 -9.38 2.19
CA ARG A 158 14.31 -10.84 2.15
C ARG A 158 13.24 -11.37 3.11
N ASP A 159 13.28 -10.88 4.35
CA ASP A 159 12.53 -11.45 5.47
C ASP A 159 11.12 -10.84 5.58
N GLY A 160 10.86 -9.83 4.77
CA GLY A 160 9.61 -9.09 4.72
C GLY A 160 9.59 -7.84 5.59
N TYR A 161 8.90 -6.83 5.09
CA TYR A 161 8.67 -5.58 5.80
C TYR A 161 7.63 -5.78 6.90
N ASN A 162 7.88 -5.15 8.03
CA ASN A 162 6.88 -4.95 9.07
C ASN A 162 6.54 -3.47 9.19
N TRP A 163 5.39 -3.18 9.77
CA TRP A 163 4.96 -1.83 10.08
C TRP A 163 4.78 -1.69 11.58
N HIS A 164 5.25 -0.57 12.12
CA HIS A 164 5.01 -0.19 13.51
C HIS A 164 3.95 0.89 13.56
N GLU A 165 3.02 0.80 14.49
CA GLU A 165 1.96 1.80 14.63
C GLU A 165 2.52 3.22 14.83
N ALA A 166 3.68 3.34 15.49
CA ALA A 166 4.40 4.59 15.64
C ALA A 166 4.68 5.30 14.31
N TYR A 167 4.86 4.55 13.22
CA TYR A 167 5.25 5.12 11.91
C TYR A 167 4.16 5.93 11.22
N TYR A 168 2.93 5.91 11.72
CA TYR A 168 1.87 6.80 11.24
C TYR A 168 2.09 8.25 11.65
N LEU A 169 2.89 8.49 12.69
CA LEU A 169 3.24 9.81 13.18
C LEU A 169 4.76 9.94 13.24
N TYR A 170 5.28 11.09 12.82
CA TYR A 170 6.72 11.34 12.96
C TYR A 170 7.09 11.54 14.43
N PRO A 171 8.27 11.07 14.87
CA PRO A 171 8.75 11.34 16.21
C PRO A 171 9.06 12.83 16.39
N ILE A 172 8.81 13.35 17.57
CA ILE A 172 9.29 14.65 17.97
C ILE A 172 10.73 14.48 18.47
N GLY A 173 11.64 15.33 18.03
CA GLY A 173 13.04 15.27 18.45
C GLY A 173 13.17 15.42 19.96
N ILE A 174 13.98 14.58 20.61
CA ILE A 174 14.24 14.67 22.05
C ILE A 174 14.81 16.04 22.42
N SER A 175 15.62 16.64 21.54
CA SER A 175 16.13 18.01 21.69
C SER A 175 15.01 19.05 21.77
N ASP A 176 13.95 18.88 20.97
CA ASP A 176 12.83 19.83 20.93
C ASP A 176 11.99 19.72 22.20
N ILE A 177 11.73 18.49 22.66
CA ILE A 177 11.06 18.23 23.94
C ILE A 177 11.86 18.86 25.09
N ARG A 178 13.17 18.67 25.09
CA ARG A 178 14.07 19.23 26.10
C ARG A 178 14.08 20.77 26.10
N THR A 179 14.09 21.36 24.91
CA THR A 179 14.12 22.83 24.76
C THR A 179 12.81 23.47 25.19
N ALA A 180 11.69 22.75 25.11
CA ALA A 180 10.39 23.23 25.55
C ALA A 180 10.21 23.21 27.08
N SER A 181 11.13 22.59 27.84
CA SER A 181 11.17 22.64 29.31
C SER A 181 12.09 23.76 29.81
N ALA A 182 11.66 24.48 30.81
CA ALA A 182 12.44 25.56 31.42
C ALA A 182 13.77 25.10 32.08
N ASP A 183 13.77 23.88 32.60
CA ASP A 183 14.93 23.24 33.23
C ASP A 183 15.66 22.24 32.32
N ARG A 184 15.20 22.13 31.07
CA ARG A 184 15.69 21.19 30.07
C ARG A 184 15.54 19.70 30.46
N ASP A 185 14.67 19.40 31.41
CA ASP A 185 14.28 18.02 31.73
C ASP A 185 13.06 17.63 30.84
N ILE A 186 13.19 16.51 30.13
CA ILE A 186 12.12 16.01 29.28
C ILE A 186 10.83 15.67 30.04
N ASN A 187 10.96 15.30 31.31
CA ASN A 187 9.82 14.97 32.18
C ASN A 187 8.99 16.20 32.58
N ASN A 188 9.59 17.40 32.51
CA ASN A 188 8.94 18.66 32.84
C ASN A 188 8.53 19.45 31.57
N SER A 189 8.63 18.84 30.41
CA SER A 189 8.24 19.46 29.14
C SER A 189 6.71 19.48 28.97
N ASN A 190 6.21 20.56 28.34
CA ASN A 190 4.83 20.66 27.92
C ASN A 190 4.59 19.98 26.54
N ILE A 191 5.64 19.49 25.90
CA ILE A 191 5.58 18.73 24.65
C ILE A 191 5.79 17.26 24.97
N TYR A 192 4.87 16.43 24.52
CA TYR A 192 4.92 14.99 24.68
C TYR A 192 5.28 14.31 23.35
N GLN A 193 6.00 13.20 23.46
CA GLN A 193 6.30 12.38 22.30
C GLN A 193 5.02 11.82 21.67
N ASN A 194 5.02 11.67 20.36
CA ASN A 194 3.94 10.97 19.67
C ASN A 194 3.85 9.52 20.15
N ILE A 195 2.63 9.00 20.14
CA ILE A 195 2.29 7.69 20.67
C ILE A 195 3.20 6.59 20.08
N ASN A 196 3.60 5.65 20.91
CA ASN A 196 4.46 4.50 20.58
C ASN A 196 5.90 4.84 20.18
N TRP A 197 6.31 6.11 20.19
CA TRP A 197 7.71 6.48 20.08
C TRP A 197 8.38 6.53 21.46
N PRO A 198 9.68 6.13 21.57
CA PRO A 198 10.38 6.19 22.84
C PRO A 198 10.57 7.64 23.31
N THR A 199 10.51 7.83 24.63
CA THR A 199 10.75 9.12 25.27
C THR A 199 12.20 9.28 25.74
N THR A 200 13.00 8.22 25.65
CA THR A 200 14.44 8.19 26.00
C THR A 200 15.26 7.81 24.77
N ALA A 201 16.49 8.32 24.71
CA ALA A 201 17.46 7.97 23.68
C ALA A 201 18.09 6.61 23.95
#